data_4368420511aef350d06ca99d0cb0ad33
#
_entry.id   4368420511aef350d06ca99d0cb0ad33
#
_cell.length_a   1.000
_cell.length_b   1.000
_cell.length_c   1.000
_cell.angle_alpha   90.00
_cell.angle_beta   90.00
_cell.angle_gamma   90.00
#
_symmetry.space_group_name_H-M   'P 1'
#
loop_
_entity.id
_entity.type
_entity.pdbx_description
1 polymer ?
#
loop_
_entity_poly.entity_id
_entity_poly.type
_entity_poly.pdbx_seq_one_letter_code
_entity_poly.pdbx_strand_id
1 'polypeptide(L)'
;MTSLTIDQIRDAIPHRDPFLWIDEVLEVTDQKIVARKVLSPDLDVFRGHYPHFPVLPGVLQCEACFQAGAILVSRLQSVGDGKVPVVTRINNVKFKHMLRPGDVLEIEVELTEVLQNTYFMTGKVSTAGKVAARLEFACTAATME
;
A
#
# COMPACT_ATOMS: atom_id res chain seq x y z
N MET A 1 0.63 17.32 -10.05
CA MET A 1 0.50 16.40 -8.93
C MET A 1 -0.97 16.22 -8.59
N THR A 2 -1.37 14.99 -8.40
CA THR A 2 -2.77 14.65 -8.12
C THR A 2 -2.87 14.04 -6.73
N SER A 3 -3.77 14.55 -5.91
CA SER A 3 -4.14 13.92 -4.65
C SER A 3 -5.44 13.15 -4.83
N LEU A 4 -5.72 12.17 -3.97
CA LEU A 4 -6.95 11.39 -4.02
C LEU A 4 -7.60 11.33 -2.65
N THR A 5 -8.93 11.49 -2.64
CA THR A 5 -9.75 11.32 -1.45
C THR A 5 -10.04 9.84 -1.22
N ILE A 6 -10.61 9.52 -0.05
CA ILE A 6 -10.98 8.13 0.28
C ILE A 6 -11.99 7.56 -0.73
N ASP A 7 -12.91 8.35 -1.23
CA ASP A 7 -13.88 7.88 -2.23
C ASP A 7 -13.20 7.53 -3.55
N GLN A 8 -12.22 8.35 -3.96
CA GLN A 8 -11.44 8.08 -5.16
C GLN A 8 -10.55 6.84 -4.99
N ILE A 9 -10.02 6.63 -3.78
CA ILE A 9 -9.26 5.41 -3.46
C ILE A 9 -10.16 4.18 -3.59
N ARG A 10 -11.37 4.23 -3.03
CA ARG A 10 -12.34 3.13 -3.13
C ARG A 10 -12.72 2.81 -4.56
N ASP A 11 -12.77 3.83 -5.42
CA ASP A 11 -13.04 3.62 -6.84
C ASP A 11 -11.85 2.96 -7.55
N ALA A 12 -10.63 3.18 -7.07
CA ALA A 12 -9.42 2.69 -7.71
C ALA A 12 -9.09 1.24 -7.35
N ILE A 13 -9.40 0.81 -6.11
CA ILE A 13 -9.06 -0.53 -5.62
C ILE A 13 -10.27 -1.16 -4.91
N PRO A 14 -10.38 -2.52 -4.93
CA PRO A 14 -11.54 -3.20 -4.33
C PRO A 14 -11.47 -3.35 -2.82
N HIS A 15 -10.35 -3.05 -2.20
CA HIS A 15 -10.14 -3.21 -0.76
C HIS A 15 -11.10 -2.33 0.03
N ARG A 16 -11.58 -2.83 1.18
CA ARG A 16 -12.52 -2.11 2.06
C ARG A 16 -12.14 -2.34 3.52
N ASP A 17 -12.57 -1.44 4.40
CA ASP A 17 -12.39 -1.64 5.83
C ASP A 17 -12.96 -2.98 6.26
N PRO A 18 -12.30 -3.70 7.16
CA PRO A 18 -11.12 -3.29 7.94
C PRO A 18 -9.77 -3.57 7.26
N PHE A 19 -9.74 -3.93 5.99
CA PHE A 19 -8.50 -4.28 5.29
C PHE A 19 -8.03 -3.21 4.30
N LEU A 20 -8.54 -2.00 4.39
CA LEU A 20 -8.06 -0.86 3.59
C LEU A 20 -6.98 -0.12 4.39
N TRP A 21 -5.74 -0.12 3.87
CA TRP A 21 -4.58 0.44 4.55
C TRP A 21 -4.12 1.78 3.97
N ILE A 22 -4.98 2.47 3.24
CA ILE A 22 -4.73 3.79 2.67
C ILE A 22 -5.88 4.70 3.07
N ASP A 23 -5.61 5.80 3.76
CA ASP A 23 -6.62 6.79 4.12
C ASP A 23 -6.70 7.92 3.10
N GLU A 24 -5.55 8.33 2.56
CA GLU A 24 -5.51 9.37 1.55
C GLU A 24 -4.27 9.20 0.68
N VAL A 25 -4.33 9.71 -0.53
CA VAL A 25 -3.19 9.80 -1.43
C VAL A 25 -2.80 11.26 -1.50
N LEU A 26 -1.58 11.55 -1.06
CA LEU A 26 -1.05 12.93 -1.04
C LEU A 26 -0.62 13.35 -2.44
N GLU A 27 -0.07 12.41 -3.20
CA GLU A 27 0.47 12.68 -4.51
C GLU A 27 0.51 11.38 -5.31
N VAL A 28 0.09 11.43 -6.57
CA VAL A 28 0.26 10.30 -7.49
C VAL A 28 0.57 10.83 -8.89
N THR A 29 1.56 10.19 -9.53
CA THR A 29 1.93 10.41 -10.93
C THR A 29 1.86 9.07 -11.64
N ASP A 30 2.34 9.00 -12.88
CA ASP A 30 2.39 7.71 -13.60
C ASP A 30 3.47 6.79 -13.09
N GLN A 31 4.39 7.28 -12.24
CA GLN A 31 5.54 6.50 -11.78
C GLN A 31 5.66 6.39 -10.27
N LYS A 32 4.92 7.19 -9.51
CA LYS A 32 5.10 7.26 -8.07
C LYS A 32 3.80 7.61 -7.37
N ILE A 33 3.61 7.04 -6.18
CA ILE A 33 2.51 7.37 -5.30
C ILE A 33 3.03 7.58 -3.89
N VAL A 34 2.52 8.61 -3.23
CA VAL A 34 2.74 8.88 -1.81
C VAL A 34 1.38 8.90 -1.14
N ALA A 35 1.19 8.01 -0.19
CA ALA A 35 -0.08 7.81 0.49
C ALA A 35 0.13 7.83 2.00
N ARG A 36 -0.99 7.88 2.74
CA ARG A 36 -0.95 7.98 4.19
C ARG A 36 -2.03 7.12 4.82
N LYS A 37 -1.69 6.53 5.97
CA LYS A 37 -2.62 5.79 6.82
C LYS A 37 -2.38 6.19 8.27
N VAL A 38 -3.43 6.58 8.97
CA VAL A 38 -3.39 6.83 10.41
C VAL A 38 -3.64 5.50 11.14
N LEU A 39 -2.73 5.11 12.01
CA LEU A 39 -2.88 3.91 12.82
C LEU A 39 -3.69 4.23 14.07
N SER A 40 -5.01 4.33 13.91
CA SER A 40 -5.91 4.55 15.05
C SER A 40 -5.74 3.42 16.05
N PRO A 41 -5.71 3.71 17.37
CA PRO A 41 -5.67 2.67 18.39
C PRO A 41 -6.86 1.71 18.34
N ASP A 42 -7.96 2.10 17.69
CA ASP A 42 -9.16 1.28 17.59
C ASP A 42 -9.10 0.23 16.47
N LEU A 43 -8.03 0.20 15.67
CA LEU A 43 -7.90 -0.80 14.62
C LEU A 43 -7.89 -2.21 15.19
N ASP A 44 -8.67 -3.09 14.57
CA ASP A 44 -8.84 -4.47 15.05
C ASP A 44 -7.52 -5.22 15.20
N VAL A 45 -6.56 -4.93 14.33
CA VAL A 45 -5.27 -5.61 14.34
C VAL A 45 -4.55 -5.48 15.69
N PHE A 46 -4.73 -4.35 16.38
CA PHE A 46 -4.04 -4.11 17.65
C PHE A 46 -4.64 -4.90 18.82
N ARG A 47 -5.84 -5.45 18.68
CA ARG A 47 -6.43 -6.29 19.72
C ARG A 47 -5.76 -7.67 19.80
N GLY A 48 -5.20 -8.11 18.66
CA GLY A 48 -4.59 -9.44 18.59
C GLY A 48 -3.08 -9.45 18.40
N HIS A 49 -2.47 -8.36 17.98
CA HIS A 49 -1.05 -8.31 17.65
C HIS A 49 -0.33 -7.22 18.45
N TYR A 50 0.04 -7.41 19.46
CA TYR A 50 0.10 -8.10 20.72
C TYR A 50 -0.72 -7.31 21.77
N PRO A 51 -1.64 -7.89 22.55
CA PRO A 51 -2.52 -7.10 23.43
C PRO A 51 -1.77 -6.24 24.45
N HIS A 52 -0.62 -6.70 24.92
CA HIS A 52 0.16 -5.96 25.93
C HIS A 52 1.22 -5.02 25.33
N PHE A 53 1.47 -5.14 24.03
CA PHE A 53 2.43 -4.31 23.32
C PHE A 53 2.01 -4.23 21.86
N PRO A 54 0.96 -3.45 21.55
CA PRO A 54 0.41 -3.42 20.20
C PRO A 54 1.43 -2.90 19.19
N VAL A 55 1.61 -3.65 18.11
CA VAL A 55 2.46 -3.25 16.97
C VAL A 55 1.76 -3.65 15.69
N LEU A 56 2.00 -2.87 14.64
CA LEU A 56 1.49 -3.23 13.31
C LEU A 56 2.34 -4.37 12.77
N PRO A 57 1.72 -5.50 12.35
CA PRO A 57 2.48 -6.60 11.74
C PRO A 57 3.26 -6.13 10.51
N GLY A 58 4.49 -6.64 10.35
CA GLY A 58 5.29 -6.33 9.17
C GLY A 58 4.60 -6.67 7.87
N VAL A 59 3.85 -7.77 7.83
CA VAL A 59 3.13 -8.17 6.62
C VAL A 59 2.07 -7.14 6.22
N LEU A 60 1.49 -6.40 7.17
CA LEU A 60 0.52 -5.34 6.86
C LEU A 60 1.20 -4.05 6.42
N GLN A 61 2.44 -3.81 6.82
CA GLN A 61 3.25 -2.75 6.21
C GLN A 61 3.47 -3.03 4.73
N CYS A 62 3.77 -4.28 4.40
CA CYS A 62 3.87 -4.69 2.99
C CYS A 62 2.52 -4.52 2.27
N GLU A 63 1.43 -4.91 2.91
CA GLU A 63 0.09 -4.78 2.31
C GLU A 63 -0.25 -3.33 2.00
N ALA A 64 0.12 -2.39 2.87
CA ALA A 64 -0.08 -0.97 2.60
C ALA A 64 0.65 -0.54 1.31
N CYS A 65 1.87 -1.03 1.10
CA CYS A 65 2.61 -0.79 -0.13
C CYS A 65 1.92 -1.43 -1.33
N PHE A 66 1.40 -2.65 -1.17
CA PHE A 66 0.68 -3.34 -2.27
C PHE A 66 -0.56 -2.56 -2.68
N GLN A 67 -1.31 -2.03 -1.72
CA GLN A 67 -2.51 -1.25 -2.01
C GLN A 67 -2.16 0.08 -2.69
N ALA A 68 -1.13 0.76 -2.22
CA ALA A 68 -0.64 1.97 -2.89
C ALA A 68 -0.20 1.67 -4.32
N GLY A 69 0.53 0.58 -4.51
CA GLY A 69 0.93 0.12 -5.85
C GLY A 69 -0.26 -0.22 -6.72
N ALA A 70 -1.29 -0.83 -6.16
CA ALA A 70 -2.53 -1.14 -6.90
C ALA A 70 -3.23 0.13 -7.38
N ILE A 71 -3.25 1.18 -6.56
CA ILE A 71 -3.80 2.47 -6.97
C ILE A 71 -2.98 3.05 -8.13
N LEU A 72 -1.66 2.99 -8.02
CA LEU A 72 -0.76 3.46 -9.08
C LEU A 72 -1.01 2.72 -10.39
N VAL A 73 -1.07 1.39 -10.35
CA VAL A 73 -1.31 0.56 -11.53
C VAL A 73 -2.69 0.83 -12.13
N SER A 74 -3.71 1.09 -11.31
CA SER A 74 -5.07 1.35 -11.79
C SER A 74 -5.13 2.58 -12.71
N ARG A 75 -4.21 3.52 -12.56
CA ARG A 75 -4.11 4.70 -13.43
C ARG A 75 -3.53 4.38 -14.80
N LEU A 76 -2.81 3.27 -14.91
CA LEU A 76 -2.09 2.88 -16.12
C LEU A 76 -2.88 1.87 -16.97
N GLN A 77 -3.95 1.30 -16.41
CA GLN A 77 -4.79 0.32 -17.10
C GLN A 77 -6.09 0.96 -17.56
N SER A 78 -6.66 0.38 -18.61
CA SER A 78 -7.96 0.79 -19.09
C SER A 78 -9.04 0.47 -18.04
N VAL A 79 -9.91 1.44 -17.77
CA VAL A 79 -11.06 1.24 -16.91
C VAL A 79 -12.05 0.29 -17.62
N GLY A 80 -12.53 -0.73 -16.90
CA GLY A 80 -13.53 -1.65 -17.42
C GLY A 80 -12.99 -2.95 -17.95
N ASP A 81 -11.69 -3.20 -17.85
CA ASP A 81 -11.08 -4.47 -18.26
C ASP A 81 -11.42 -5.63 -17.32
N GLY A 82 -12.03 -5.35 -16.17
CA GLY A 82 -12.33 -6.38 -15.17
C GLY A 82 -11.09 -6.97 -14.52
N LYS A 83 -9.95 -6.29 -14.66
CA LYS A 83 -8.69 -6.77 -14.13
C LYS A 83 -8.29 -5.99 -12.88
N VAL A 84 -7.64 -6.70 -11.95
CA VAL A 84 -7.07 -6.08 -10.74
C VAL A 84 -5.60 -6.46 -10.66
N PRO A 85 -4.76 -5.58 -10.09
CA PRO A 85 -3.37 -5.92 -9.85
C PRO A 85 -3.28 -6.92 -8.70
N VAL A 86 -2.57 -8.02 -8.93
CA VAL A 86 -2.34 -9.06 -7.93
C VAL A 86 -0.83 -9.18 -7.72
N VAL A 87 -0.40 -9.20 -6.47
CA VAL A 87 1.02 -9.35 -6.13
C VAL A 87 1.47 -10.75 -6.48
N THR A 88 2.52 -10.86 -7.28
CA THR A 88 3.08 -12.15 -7.70
C THR A 88 4.47 -12.41 -7.14
N ARG A 89 5.14 -11.38 -6.64
CA ARG A 89 6.51 -11.51 -6.14
C ARG A 89 6.81 -10.44 -5.10
N ILE A 90 7.52 -10.83 -4.06
CA ILE A 90 8.02 -9.93 -3.03
C ILE A 90 9.49 -10.27 -2.80
N ASN A 91 10.38 -9.27 -2.84
CA ASN A 91 11.80 -9.45 -2.65
C ASN A 91 12.37 -8.42 -1.68
N ASN A 92 13.48 -8.76 -1.04
CA ASN A 92 14.31 -7.84 -0.27
C ASN A 92 13.53 -7.04 0.76
N VAL A 93 12.65 -7.72 1.48
CA VAL A 93 11.85 -7.09 2.54
C VAL A 93 12.73 -6.88 3.77
N LYS A 94 12.75 -5.64 4.27
CA LYS A 94 13.47 -5.29 5.50
C LYS A 94 12.57 -4.47 6.39
N PHE A 95 12.48 -4.86 7.66
CA PHE A 95 11.74 -4.13 8.70
C PHE A 95 12.76 -3.48 9.64
N LYS A 96 12.67 -2.17 9.82
CA LYS A 96 13.68 -1.39 10.54
C LYS A 96 13.16 -0.68 11.77
N HIS A 97 11.84 -0.53 11.89
CA HIS A 97 11.23 0.23 12.98
C HIS A 97 9.83 -0.30 13.24
N MET A 98 9.47 -0.44 14.52
CA MET A 98 8.13 -0.87 14.89
C MET A 98 7.13 0.27 14.75
N LEU A 99 5.96 -0.04 14.23
CA LEU A 99 4.85 0.91 14.10
C LEU A 99 3.82 0.61 15.17
N ARG A 100 3.39 1.64 15.89
CA ARG A 100 2.55 1.56 17.07
C ARG A 100 1.22 2.30 16.85
N PRO A 101 0.20 1.98 17.66
CA PRO A 101 -1.03 2.78 17.65
C PRO A 101 -0.70 4.26 17.80
N GLY A 102 -1.35 5.09 17.00
CA GLY A 102 -1.12 6.55 16.99
C GLY A 102 -0.10 7.02 15.95
N ASP A 103 0.71 6.11 15.41
CA ASP A 103 1.65 6.48 14.35
C ASP A 103 0.88 6.79 13.06
N VAL A 104 1.46 7.65 12.24
CA VAL A 104 0.96 7.95 10.91
C VAL A 104 1.94 7.35 9.91
N LEU A 105 1.45 6.41 9.10
CA LEU A 105 2.26 5.82 8.04
C LEU A 105 2.28 6.72 6.83
N GLU A 106 3.47 6.98 6.32
CA GLU A 106 3.66 7.47 4.96
C GLU A 106 4.12 6.29 4.11
N ILE A 107 3.39 6.05 3.03
CA ILE A 107 3.63 4.92 2.12
C ILE A 107 4.04 5.49 0.78
N GLU A 108 5.23 5.12 0.32
CA GLU A 108 5.77 5.59 -0.95
C GLU A 108 6.06 4.39 -1.82
N VAL A 109 5.47 4.36 -3.02
CA VAL A 109 5.69 3.29 -3.98
C VAL A 109 6.10 3.91 -5.31
N GLU A 110 7.15 3.37 -5.90
CA GLU A 110 7.68 3.82 -7.16
C GLU A 110 7.69 2.69 -8.16
N LEU A 111 7.16 2.96 -9.36
CA LEU A 111 7.18 2.03 -10.48
C LEU A 111 8.57 2.10 -11.12
N THR A 112 9.27 0.95 -11.14
CA THR A 112 10.62 0.89 -11.68
C THR A 112 10.68 0.33 -13.10
N GLU A 113 9.76 -0.58 -13.45
CA GLU A 113 9.75 -1.21 -14.76
C GLU A 113 8.38 -1.78 -15.05
N VAL A 114 7.99 -1.76 -16.31
CA VAL A 114 6.81 -2.48 -16.81
C VAL A 114 7.29 -3.43 -17.90
N LEU A 115 7.00 -4.71 -17.74
CA LEU A 115 7.37 -5.72 -18.71
C LEU A 115 6.13 -6.55 -19.02
N GLN A 116 5.58 -6.37 -20.22
CA GLN A 116 4.29 -6.94 -20.63
C GLN A 116 3.19 -6.45 -19.67
N ASN A 117 2.53 -7.34 -18.94
CA ASN A 117 1.50 -6.96 -17.96
C ASN A 117 1.98 -7.07 -16.52
N THR A 118 3.29 -7.07 -16.31
CA THR A 118 3.91 -7.12 -14.98
C THR A 118 4.50 -5.75 -14.63
N TYR A 119 4.17 -5.27 -13.44
CA TYR A 119 4.59 -3.98 -12.91
C TYR A 119 5.54 -4.20 -11.75
N PHE A 120 6.80 -3.77 -11.90
CA PHE A 120 7.82 -3.91 -10.86
C PHE A 120 7.91 -2.61 -10.07
N MET A 121 7.87 -2.73 -8.74
CA MET A 121 7.78 -1.57 -7.86
C MET A 121 8.68 -1.72 -6.65
N THR A 122 9.08 -0.56 -6.09
CA THR A 122 9.73 -0.49 -4.79
C THR A 122 8.80 0.21 -3.83
N GLY A 123 8.78 -0.25 -2.58
CA GLY A 123 7.93 0.32 -1.54
C GLY A 123 8.75 0.75 -0.32
N LYS A 124 8.28 1.80 0.32
CA LYS A 124 8.87 2.31 1.56
C LYS A 124 7.74 2.77 2.47
N VAL A 125 7.80 2.33 3.72
CA VAL A 125 6.89 2.78 4.78
C VAL A 125 7.73 3.54 5.80
N SER A 126 7.26 4.73 6.18
CA SER A 126 7.94 5.53 7.19
C SER A 126 6.94 6.17 8.13
N THR A 127 7.41 6.59 9.30
CA THR A 127 6.64 7.35 10.26
C THR A 127 7.54 8.40 10.89
N ALA A 128 7.07 9.64 10.97
CA ALA A 128 7.83 10.75 11.57
C ALA A 128 9.26 10.83 11.01
N GLY A 129 9.43 10.62 9.72
CA GLY A 129 10.72 10.68 9.03
C GLY A 129 11.60 9.45 9.20
N LYS A 130 11.15 8.43 9.92
CA LYS A 130 11.92 7.19 10.13
C LYS A 130 11.41 6.10 9.21
N VAL A 131 12.30 5.46 8.46
CA VAL A 131 11.94 4.33 7.61
C VAL A 131 11.62 3.13 8.50
N ALA A 132 10.42 2.58 8.34
CA ALA A 132 9.97 1.39 9.07
C ALA A 132 10.14 0.12 8.24
N ALA A 133 9.94 0.20 6.93
CA ALA A 133 10.07 -0.95 6.04
C ALA A 133 10.50 -0.51 4.65
N ARG A 134 11.20 -1.40 3.96
CA ARG A 134 11.52 -1.30 2.53
C ARG A 134 11.31 -2.67 1.89
N LEU A 135 10.81 -2.67 0.66
CA LEU A 135 10.61 -3.91 -0.08
C LEU A 135 10.57 -3.65 -1.58
N GLU A 136 10.74 -4.71 -2.33
CA GLU A 136 10.50 -4.75 -3.77
C GLU A 136 9.37 -5.73 -4.02
N PHE A 137 8.51 -5.43 -4.99
CA PHE A 137 7.41 -6.33 -5.32
C PHE A 137 6.98 -6.16 -6.77
N ALA A 138 6.27 -7.15 -7.28
CA ALA A 138 5.72 -7.11 -8.62
C ALA A 138 4.24 -7.47 -8.59
N CYS A 139 3.47 -6.81 -9.43
CA CYS A 139 2.04 -7.06 -9.63
C CYS A 139 1.79 -7.44 -11.07
N THR A 140 0.82 -8.32 -11.27
CA THR A 140 0.32 -8.66 -12.60
C THR A 140 -1.18 -8.43 -12.63
N ALA A 141 -1.69 -7.89 -13.73
CA ALA A 141 -3.13 -7.70 -13.90
C ALA A 141 -3.80 -9.06 -14.09
N ALA A 142 -4.79 -9.34 -13.25
CA ALA A 142 -5.53 -10.59 -13.26
C ALA A 142 -7.03 -10.32 -13.37
N THR A 143 -7.74 -11.23 -14.07
CA THR A 143 -9.19 -11.14 -14.22
C THR A 143 -9.87 -11.65 -12.94
N MET A 144 -10.82 -10.86 -12.43
CA MET A 144 -11.68 -11.31 -11.33
C MET A 144 -12.86 -12.08 -11.91
N GLU A 145 -12.90 -13.36 -11.65
CA GLU A 145 -14.01 -14.23 -12.06
C GLU A 145 -14.59 -14.96 -10.85
#